data_19d86e2d5078a00b921ccbc88dd74988
#
_entry.id   19d86e2d5078a00b921ccbc88dd74988
#
_cell.length_a   1.000
_cell.length_b   1.000
_cell.length_c   1.000
_cell.angle_alpha   90.00
_cell.angle_beta   90.00
_cell.angle_gamma   90.00
#
_symmetry.space_group_name_H-M   'P 1'
#
loop_
_entity.id
_entity.type
_entity.pdbx_description
1 polymer ?
#
loop_
_entity_poly.entity_id
_entity_poly.type
_entity_poly.pdbx_seq_one_letter_code
_entity_poly.pdbx_strand_id
1 'polypeptide(L)'
;MKKICLLLTFVFVMLLGVSALADMDVKELTVQFVPTNTETADATTAEFSAYMTERMGIPVKMTVATSYNAIVEAMESGTVDVGIMPPATYAQAREMGVAKAILSTTLNDYDENEQLMPGVPVGSFKAEVLVRADSGITGYEGLAGKTIAYLGASSASGYIYPVAEMKMAGIDTDSCTWVNITSIPSAILAVINGQVDACFVFEGARFVFSSAVLDENGNPYDLYSLLSVAKLSDGDIPNDAIAVNTRLSDNDAQSVKEAFLKMASDEKGLEIMGAWNHSGYIEANEADYDTIAQYIELATE
;
A
#
# COMPACT_ATOMS: atom_id res chain seq x y z
N MET A 1 -14.70 78.04 -14.44
CA MET A 1 -13.96 77.18 -13.53
C MET A 1 -14.42 75.76 -13.78
N LYS A 2 -13.67 75.01 -14.57
CA LYS A 2 -14.00 73.62 -14.94
C LYS A 2 -13.25 72.67 -14.00
N LYS A 3 -13.96 71.88 -13.20
CA LYS A 3 -13.42 70.82 -12.35
C LYS A 3 -13.16 69.56 -13.22
N ILE A 4 -11.91 69.21 -13.38
CA ILE A 4 -11.50 67.94 -13.99
C ILE A 4 -11.49 66.90 -12.92
N CYS A 5 -12.41 65.90 -12.97
CA CYS A 5 -12.38 64.68 -12.16
C CYS A 5 -11.40 63.71 -12.82
N LEU A 6 -10.30 63.43 -12.14
CA LEU A 6 -9.35 62.39 -12.54
C LEU A 6 -9.83 61.05 -11.96
N LEU A 7 -10.30 60.15 -12.82
CA LEU A 7 -10.69 58.79 -12.47
C LEU A 7 -9.43 57.93 -12.48
N LEU A 8 -8.93 57.56 -11.31
CA LEU A 8 -7.84 56.55 -11.16
C LEU A 8 -8.47 55.17 -11.24
N THR A 9 -8.31 54.52 -12.38
CA THR A 9 -8.66 53.09 -12.56
C THR A 9 -7.53 52.26 -11.97
N PHE A 10 -7.80 51.65 -10.81
CA PHE A 10 -6.90 50.68 -10.17
C PHE A 10 -7.07 49.35 -10.91
N VAL A 11 -6.14 48.99 -11.80
CA VAL A 11 -6.06 47.66 -12.40
C VAL A 11 -5.45 46.73 -11.38
N PHE A 12 -6.30 45.94 -10.73
CA PHE A 12 -5.87 44.83 -9.87
C PHE A 12 -5.43 43.68 -10.75
N VAL A 13 -4.14 43.59 -11.06
CA VAL A 13 -3.54 42.42 -11.69
C VAL A 13 -3.50 41.31 -10.64
N MET A 14 -4.50 40.39 -10.69
CA MET A 14 -4.36 39.12 -10.00
C MET A 14 -3.20 38.36 -10.65
N LEU A 15 -2.06 38.39 -10.02
CA LEU A 15 -1.02 37.39 -10.24
C LEU A 15 -1.57 36.06 -9.71
N LEU A 16 -2.20 35.29 -10.60
CA LEU A 16 -2.36 33.87 -10.39
C LEU A 16 -0.94 33.31 -10.32
N GLY A 17 -0.50 33.02 -9.11
CA GLY A 17 0.75 32.28 -8.89
C GLY A 17 0.60 30.88 -9.47
N VAL A 18 0.88 30.74 -10.76
CA VAL A 18 1.27 29.46 -11.32
C VAL A 18 2.61 29.15 -10.66
N SER A 19 2.62 28.31 -9.64
CA SER A 19 3.84 27.66 -9.19
C SER A 19 4.35 26.91 -10.41
N ALA A 20 5.30 27.49 -11.14
CA ALA A 20 6.01 26.77 -12.18
C ALA A 20 6.70 25.61 -11.45
N LEU A 21 6.23 24.38 -11.69
CA LEU A 21 7.02 23.20 -11.39
C LEU A 21 8.39 23.42 -12.04
N ALA A 22 9.45 23.09 -11.32
CA ALA A 22 10.80 23.17 -11.85
C ALA A 22 10.86 22.40 -13.18
N ASP A 23 11.58 22.94 -14.17
CA ASP A 23 11.73 22.26 -15.46
C ASP A 23 12.38 20.89 -15.21
N MET A 24 11.65 19.79 -15.46
CA MET A 24 12.13 18.45 -15.21
C MET A 24 13.21 18.05 -16.24
N ASP A 25 14.19 17.27 -15.78
CA ASP A 25 15.25 16.74 -16.66
C ASP A 25 14.69 15.64 -17.57
N VAL A 26 13.77 14.81 -17.05
CA VAL A 26 13.06 13.80 -17.85
C VAL A 26 11.92 14.40 -18.65
N LYS A 27 11.59 13.79 -19.81
CA LYS A 27 10.54 14.27 -20.73
C LYS A 27 9.24 13.48 -20.61
N GLU A 28 9.27 12.35 -19.93
CA GLU A 28 8.15 11.51 -19.58
C GLU A 28 8.48 10.74 -18.29
N LEU A 29 7.45 10.29 -17.57
CA LEU A 29 7.59 9.45 -16.38
C LEU A 29 6.76 8.19 -16.53
N THR A 30 7.35 7.06 -16.17
CA THR A 30 6.64 5.79 -16.00
C THR A 30 6.47 5.50 -14.52
N VAL A 31 5.21 5.39 -14.09
CA VAL A 31 4.84 5.01 -12.73
C VAL A 31 4.32 3.58 -12.76
N GLN A 32 4.72 2.76 -11.81
CA GLN A 32 4.17 1.41 -11.67
C GLN A 32 3.73 1.15 -10.24
N PHE A 33 2.66 0.40 -10.09
CA PHE A 33 2.17 0.00 -8.80
C PHE A 33 1.84 -1.49 -8.76
N VAL A 34 1.87 -2.10 -7.57
CA VAL A 34 1.49 -3.50 -7.35
C VAL A 34 0.13 -3.52 -6.68
N PRO A 35 -0.95 -3.95 -7.37
CA PRO A 35 -2.27 -3.93 -6.79
C PRO A 35 -2.46 -5.05 -5.76
N THR A 36 -3.11 -4.73 -4.66
CA THR A 36 -3.65 -5.71 -3.72
C THR A 36 -5.00 -6.29 -4.20
N ASN A 37 -5.66 -5.57 -5.13
CA ASN A 37 -6.88 -5.99 -5.82
C ASN A 37 -6.79 -5.60 -7.30
N THR A 38 -6.98 -6.55 -8.22
CA THR A 38 -6.80 -6.36 -9.67
C THR A 38 -8.05 -5.85 -10.40
N GLU A 39 -9.23 -5.90 -9.77
CA GLU A 39 -10.50 -5.64 -10.47
C GLU A 39 -10.72 -4.16 -10.88
N THR A 40 -10.09 -3.21 -10.17
CA THR A 40 -10.24 -1.76 -10.44
C THR A 40 -8.99 -1.12 -11.04
N ALA A 41 -7.94 -1.88 -11.26
CA ALA A 41 -6.60 -1.37 -11.59
C ALA A 41 -6.55 -0.55 -12.89
N ASP A 42 -7.24 -0.97 -13.95
CA ASP A 42 -7.13 -0.33 -15.29
C ASP A 42 -7.76 1.07 -15.33
N ALA A 43 -8.92 1.27 -14.72
CA ALA A 43 -9.58 2.57 -14.69
C ALA A 43 -8.76 3.58 -13.88
N THR A 44 -8.29 3.17 -12.71
CA THR A 44 -7.48 4.00 -11.82
C THR A 44 -6.14 4.42 -12.45
N THR A 45 -5.49 3.53 -13.23
CA THR A 45 -4.23 3.86 -13.93
C THR A 45 -4.42 4.96 -14.97
N ALA A 46 -5.53 4.95 -15.71
CA ALA A 46 -5.84 5.98 -16.69
C ALA A 46 -6.11 7.35 -16.03
N GLU A 47 -6.90 7.36 -14.95
CA GLU A 47 -7.22 8.58 -14.20
C GLU A 47 -5.97 9.18 -13.54
N PHE A 48 -5.15 8.35 -12.89
CA PHE A 48 -3.87 8.78 -12.32
C PHE A 48 -2.94 9.37 -13.39
N SER A 49 -2.79 8.69 -14.52
CA SER A 49 -1.92 9.14 -15.61
C SER A 49 -2.34 10.51 -16.13
N ALA A 50 -3.63 10.73 -16.33
CA ALA A 50 -4.19 12.01 -16.78
C ALA A 50 -3.98 13.11 -15.73
N TYR A 51 -4.28 12.81 -14.47
CA TYR A 51 -4.11 13.73 -13.34
C TYR A 51 -2.65 14.18 -13.18
N MET A 52 -1.71 13.23 -13.14
CA MET A 52 -0.30 13.54 -12.94
C MET A 52 0.31 14.24 -14.17
N THR A 53 -0.10 13.88 -15.40
CA THR A 53 0.31 14.58 -16.63
C THR A 53 -0.07 16.06 -16.60
N GLU A 54 -1.30 16.38 -16.17
CA GLU A 54 -1.75 17.76 -16.02
C GLU A 54 -0.92 18.52 -14.98
N ARG A 55 -0.64 17.88 -13.85
CA ARG A 55 0.07 18.48 -12.73
C ARG A 55 1.56 18.68 -13.01
N MET A 56 2.19 17.72 -13.64
CA MET A 56 3.66 17.73 -13.87
C MET A 56 4.05 18.40 -15.18
N GLY A 57 3.11 18.63 -16.10
CA GLY A 57 3.37 19.27 -17.38
C GLY A 57 4.18 18.40 -18.35
N ILE A 58 4.43 17.14 -18.02
CA ILE A 58 5.05 16.13 -18.88
C ILE A 58 4.18 14.88 -18.92
N PRO A 59 4.25 14.04 -19.97
CA PRO A 59 3.52 12.79 -20.02
C PRO A 59 3.87 11.88 -18.83
N VAL A 60 2.86 11.42 -18.11
CA VAL A 60 2.98 10.41 -17.04
C VAL A 60 2.16 9.20 -17.43
N LYS A 61 2.77 8.03 -17.44
CA LYS A 61 2.11 6.76 -17.74
C LYS A 61 2.17 5.86 -16.53
N MET A 62 1.02 5.50 -15.99
CA MET A 62 0.91 4.48 -14.95
C MET A 62 0.64 3.11 -15.55
N THR A 63 1.26 2.09 -14.98
CA THR A 63 1.07 0.68 -15.33
C THR A 63 0.93 -0.16 -14.05
N VAL A 64 0.36 -1.35 -14.21
CA VAL A 64 0.20 -2.32 -13.11
C VAL A 64 1.29 -3.38 -13.23
N ALA A 65 2.00 -3.65 -12.15
CA ALA A 65 2.95 -4.74 -12.09
C ALA A 65 2.23 -6.10 -11.99
N THR A 66 2.77 -7.11 -12.63
CA THR A 66 2.21 -8.47 -12.61
C THR A 66 2.58 -9.24 -11.34
N SER A 67 3.58 -8.79 -10.60
CA SER A 67 4.04 -9.37 -9.34
C SER A 67 4.90 -8.36 -8.56
N TYR A 68 5.16 -8.66 -7.29
CA TYR A 68 6.11 -7.90 -6.46
C TYR A 68 7.52 -7.84 -7.06
N ASN A 69 8.01 -8.93 -7.63
CA ASN A 69 9.33 -8.95 -8.26
C ASN A 69 9.37 -8.17 -9.58
N ALA A 70 8.27 -8.16 -10.34
CA ALA A 70 8.22 -7.48 -11.64
C ALA A 70 8.46 -5.98 -11.55
N ILE A 71 7.99 -5.30 -10.50
CA ILE A 71 8.26 -3.86 -10.32
C ILE A 71 9.73 -3.60 -9.95
N VAL A 72 10.37 -4.49 -9.17
CA VAL A 72 11.80 -4.38 -8.83
C VAL A 72 12.65 -4.54 -10.09
N GLU A 73 12.37 -5.56 -10.91
CA GLU A 73 13.05 -5.79 -12.19
C GLU A 73 12.83 -4.63 -13.18
N ALA A 74 11.63 -4.04 -13.18
CA ALA A 74 11.31 -2.89 -14.02
C ALA A 74 12.08 -1.63 -13.58
N MET A 75 12.28 -1.42 -12.28
CA MET A 75 13.13 -0.34 -11.77
C MET A 75 14.61 -0.61 -12.06
N GLU A 76 15.09 -1.84 -11.90
CA GLU A 76 16.48 -2.23 -12.22
C GLU A 76 16.79 -2.01 -13.71
N SER A 77 15.92 -2.48 -14.61
CA SER A 77 16.07 -2.28 -16.05
C SER A 77 15.86 -0.84 -16.50
N GLY A 78 15.26 -0.03 -15.63
CA GLY A 78 14.95 1.38 -15.86
C GLY A 78 13.80 1.65 -16.79
N THR A 79 12.89 0.74 -16.88
CA THR A 79 11.61 0.92 -17.56
C THR A 79 10.56 1.58 -16.68
N VAL A 80 10.82 1.67 -15.37
CA VAL A 80 9.99 2.35 -14.37
C VAL A 80 10.80 3.39 -13.62
N ASP A 81 10.26 4.60 -13.55
CA ASP A 81 10.87 5.75 -12.88
C ASP A 81 10.36 5.91 -11.45
N VAL A 82 9.09 5.59 -11.20
CA VAL A 82 8.44 5.72 -9.89
C VAL A 82 7.67 4.46 -9.58
N GLY A 83 7.92 3.89 -8.40
CA GLY A 83 7.20 2.73 -7.86
C GLY A 83 6.30 3.12 -6.69
N ILE A 84 5.02 2.72 -6.72
CA ILE A 84 4.17 2.64 -5.53
C ILE A 84 4.33 1.21 -5.05
N MET A 85 5.14 1.01 -4.02
CA MET A 85 5.69 -0.30 -3.66
C MET A 85 5.27 -0.71 -2.26
N PRO A 86 4.70 -1.91 -2.10
CA PRO A 86 4.55 -2.52 -0.78
C PRO A 86 5.89 -2.56 -0.03
N PRO A 87 5.87 -2.48 1.31
CA PRO A 87 7.07 -2.22 2.10
C PRO A 87 8.19 -3.24 1.91
N ALA A 88 7.88 -4.53 1.83
CA ALA A 88 8.89 -5.56 1.59
C ALA A 88 9.48 -5.50 0.17
N THR A 89 8.66 -5.14 -0.82
CA THR A 89 9.11 -4.93 -2.20
C THR A 89 10.04 -3.72 -2.30
N TYR A 90 9.71 -2.64 -1.59
CA TYR A 90 10.60 -1.49 -1.50
C TYR A 90 11.92 -1.84 -0.79
N ALA A 91 11.88 -2.56 0.34
CA ALA A 91 13.09 -2.96 1.04
C ALA A 91 14.05 -3.74 0.12
N GLN A 92 13.53 -4.66 -0.70
CA GLN A 92 14.32 -5.38 -1.70
C GLN A 92 14.91 -4.44 -2.77
N ALA A 93 14.11 -3.54 -3.35
CA ALA A 93 14.57 -2.59 -4.37
C ALA A 93 15.61 -1.61 -3.82
N ARG A 94 15.49 -1.21 -2.55
CA ARG A 94 16.45 -0.38 -1.82
C ARG A 94 17.77 -1.12 -1.61
N GLU A 95 17.73 -2.38 -1.18
CA GLU A 95 18.93 -3.21 -0.99
C GLU A 95 19.71 -3.38 -2.30
N MET A 96 19.00 -3.53 -3.42
CA MET A 96 19.59 -3.56 -4.77
C MET A 96 20.12 -2.18 -5.23
N GLY A 97 19.85 -1.11 -4.50
CA GLY A 97 20.28 0.25 -4.84
C GLY A 97 19.51 0.87 -6.02
N VAL A 98 18.36 0.31 -6.41
CA VAL A 98 17.60 0.76 -7.59
C VAL A 98 16.45 1.71 -7.26
N ALA A 99 16.05 1.80 -5.99
CA ALA A 99 14.97 2.65 -5.52
C ALA A 99 15.33 3.44 -4.26
N LYS A 100 14.76 4.64 -4.15
CA LYS A 100 14.82 5.51 -2.96
C LYS A 100 13.42 6.01 -2.64
N ALA A 101 12.94 5.77 -1.42
CA ALA A 101 11.65 6.30 -0.98
C ALA A 101 11.72 7.83 -0.83
N ILE A 102 10.71 8.51 -1.34
CA ILE A 102 10.53 9.95 -1.20
C ILE A 102 9.34 10.29 -0.29
N LEU A 103 8.34 9.41 -0.26
CA LEU A 103 7.17 9.49 0.60
C LEU A 103 6.79 8.09 1.08
N SER A 104 6.11 8.03 2.23
CA SER A 104 5.35 6.88 2.68
C SER A 104 3.86 7.22 2.62
N THR A 105 3.04 6.24 2.28
CA THR A 105 1.59 6.44 2.27
C THR A 105 1.04 6.42 3.69
N THR A 106 -0.13 7.03 3.89
CA THR A 106 -0.93 6.81 5.09
C THR A 106 -2.21 6.08 4.73
N LEU A 107 -2.68 5.24 5.64
CA LEU A 107 -3.99 4.58 5.59
C LEU A 107 -4.87 5.18 6.67
N ASN A 108 -6.19 5.00 6.58
CA ASN A 108 -7.04 5.26 7.74
C ASN A 108 -6.90 4.11 8.74
N ASP A 109 -6.88 4.45 10.02
CA ASP A 109 -6.78 3.51 11.13
C ASP A 109 -8.06 2.67 11.31
N TYR A 110 -7.98 1.64 12.13
CA TYR A 110 -9.11 0.82 12.55
C TYR A 110 -9.29 0.92 14.05
N ASP A 111 -10.55 0.86 14.52
CA ASP A 111 -10.85 0.77 15.93
C ASP A 111 -10.65 -0.67 16.48
N GLU A 112 -10.86 -0.86 17.78
CA GLU A 112 -10.74 -2.15 18.44
C GLU A 112 -11.69 -3.25 17.89
N ASN A 113 -12.70 -2.87 17.13
CA ASN A 113 -13.64 -3.76 16.44
C ASN A 113 -13.32 -3.87 14.93
N GLU A 114 -12.16 -3.41 14.50
CA GLU A 114 -11.71 -3.31 13.09
C GLU A 114 -12.68 -2.55 12.19
N GLN A 115 -13.34 -1.53 12.73
CA GLN A 115 -14.10 -0.60 11.92
C GLN A 115 -13.19 0.54 11.49
N LEU A 116 -13.22 0.87 10.20
CA LEU A 116 -12.42 1.96 9.64
C LEU A 116 -12.72 3.26 10.38
N MET A 117 -11.68 4.02 10.72
CA MET A 117 -11.76 5.35 11.31
C MET A 117 -11.40 6.43 10.27
N PRO A 118 -12.35 6.91 9.46
CA PRO A 118 -12.05 7.87 8.41
C PRO A 118 -11.47 9.17 8.97
N GLY A 119 -10.38 9.63 8.37
CA GLY A 119 -9.69 10.86 8.79
C GLY A 119 -8.74 10.69 9.98
N VAL A 120 -8.45 9.46 10.38
CA VAL A 120 -7.38 9.13 11.34
C VAL A 120 -6.24 8.44 10.58
N PRO A 121 -5.30 9.20 9.99
CA PRO A 121 -4.23 8.62 9.19
C PRO A 121 -3.16 7.97 10.06
N VAL A 122 -2.70 6.78 9.65
CA VAL A 122 -1.59 6.05 10.28
C VAL A 122 -0.50 5.72 9.26
N GLY A 123 0.76 5.69 9.72
CA GLY A 123 1.94 5.41 8.90
C GLY A 123 2.33 3.94 8.85
N SER A 124 1.62 3.08 9.58
CA SER A 124 1.88 1.64 9.67
C SER A 124 0.58 0.88 9.92
N PHE A 125 0.63 -0.43 9.74
CA PHE A 125 -0.45 -1.36 10.02
C PHE A 125 0.11 -2.67 10.60
N LYS A 126 -0.77 -3.60 11.01
CA LYS A 126 -0.36 -4.91 11.55
C LYS A 126 -0.63 -6.04 10.54
N ALA A 127 0.13 -7.11 10.67
CA ALA A 127 -0.32 -8.39 10.14
C ALA A 127 -1.39 -8.98 11.06
N GLU A 128 -2.35 -9.68 10.47
CA GLU A 128 -3.48 -10.28 11.16
C GLU A 128 -3.57 -11.77 10.85
N VAL A 129 -3.78 -12.56 11.90
CA VAL A 129 -4.06 -13.99 11.80
C VAL A 129 -5.54 -14.22 11.98
N LEU A 130 -6.23 -14.55 10.88
CA LEU A 130 -7.65 -14.92 10.93
C LEU A 130 -7.83 -16.43 11.07
N VAL A 131 -8.73 -16.81 11.96
CA VAL A 131 -9.14 -18.18 12.21
C VAL A 131 -10.67 -18.25 12.32
N ARG A 132 -11.25 -19.44 12.23
CA ARG A 132 -12.68 -19.58 12.53
C ARG A 132 -12.96 -19.23 14.00
N ALA A 133 -14.07 -18.56 14.25
CA ALA A 133 -14.47 -18.13 15.60
C ALA A 133 -14.65 -19.31 16.58
N ASP A 134 -15.00 -20.50 16.08
CA ASP A 134 -15.18 -21.73 16.87
C ASP A 134 -13.93 -22.62 16.94
N SER A 135 -12.78 -22.20 16.37
CA SER A 135 -11.56 -23.01 16.29
C SER A 135 -10.85 -23.20 17.63
N GLY A 136 -11.00 -22.24 18.55
CA GLY A 136 -10.23 -22.17 19.79
C GLY A 136 -8.76 -21.83 19.62
N ILE A 137 -8.30 -21.50 18.40
CA ILE A 137 -6.93 -21.08 18.11
C ILE A 137 -6.74 -19.64 18.62
N THR A 138 -5.67 -19.41 19.40
CA THR A 138 -5.29 -18.09 19.92
C THR A 138 -3.77 -17.95 19.88
N GLY A 139 -3.27 -16.77 19.55
CA GLY A 139 -1.83 -16.50 19.47
C GLY A 139 -1.13 -17.33 18.38
N TYR A 140 0.16 -17.10 18.25
CA TYR A 140 0.99 -17.88 17.33
C TYR A 140 1.19 -19.33 17.80
N GLU A 141 1.19 -19.58 19.12
CA GLU A 141 1.37 -20.92 19.69
C GLU A 141 0.25 -21.89 19.23
N GLY A 142 -0.94 -21.34 18.99
CA GLY A 142 -2.09 -22.12 18.49
C GLY A 142 -1.94 -22.58 17.04
N LEU A 143 -0.94 -22.05 16.30
CA LEU A 143 -0.72 -22.36 14.89
C LEU A 143 0.23 -23.56 14.66
N ALA A 144 0.94 -24.05 15.68
CA ALA A 144 1.84 -25.20 15.56
C ALA A 144 1.10 -26.42 14.98
N GLY A 145 1.62 -26.99 13.89
CA GLY A 145 1.05 -28.14 13.18
C GLY A 145 -0.24 -27.86 12.41
N LYS A 146 -0.63 -26.60 12.24
CA LYS A 146 -1.86 -26.20 11.53
C LYS A 146 -1.63 -26.02 10.03
N THR A 147 -2.73 -26.05 9.29
CA THR A 147 -2.74 -25.70 7.86
C THR A 147 -3.02 -24.19 7.73
N ILE A 148 -2.09 -23.47 7.14
CA ILE A 148 -2.10 -21.99 7.10
C ILE A 148 -2.09 -21.51 5.67
N ALA A 149 -3.06 -20.68 5.27
CA ALA A 149 -3.03 -19.96 4.02
C ALA A 149 -2.16 -18.70 4.13
N TYR A 150 -1.29 -18.49 3.14
CA TYR A 150 -0.43 -17.32 3.03
C TYR A 150 -0.50 -16.70 1.63
N LEU A 151 -0.24 -15.39 1.53
CA LEU A 151 -0.45 -14.63 0.29
C LEU A 151 0.75 -14.67 -0.68
N GLY A 152 1.89 -15.21 -0.23
CA GLY A 152 3.15 -15.29 -0.98
C GLY A 152 4.33 -14.84 -0.12
N ALA A 153 5.50 -15.40 -0.38
CA ALA A 153 6.70 -15.20 0.44
C ALA A 153 7.19 -13.73 0.51
N SER A 154 6.79 -12.89 -0.44
CA SER A 154 7.12 -11.45 -0.46
C SER A 154 6.06 -10.56 0.19
N SER A 155 4.98 -11.13 0.74
CA SER A 155 3.92 -10.35 1.42
C SER A 155 4.32 -10.07 2.86
N ALA A 156 4.41 -8.78 3.24
CA ALA A 156 4.78 -8.39 4.61
C ALA A 156 3.77 -8.95 5.62
N SER A 157 2.49 -8.62 5.50
CA SER A 157 1.44 -9.09 6.42
C SER A 157 0.98 -10.51 6.16
N GLY A 158 0.99 -10.94 4.90
CA GLY A 158 0.50 -12.27 4.52
C GLY A 158 1.53 -13.38 4.64
N TYR A 159 2.77 -13.11 5.08
CA TYR A 159 3.81 -14.11 5.29
C TYR A 159 4.94 -13.63 6.21
N ILE A 160 5.68 -12.59 5.82
CA ILE A 160 6.98 -12.24 6.42
C ILE A 160 6.85 -12.00 7.93
N TYR A 161 5.99 -11.06 8.34
CA TYR A 161 5.83 -10.71 9.75
C TYR A 161 5.31 -11.87 10.59
N PRO A 162 4.18 -12.54 10.23
CA PRO A 162 3.69 -13.66 11.03
C PRO A 162 4.69 -14.82 11.15
N VAL A 163 5.39 -15.17 10.06
CA VAL A 163 6.37 -16.28 10.08
C VAL A 163 7.59 -15.91 10.92
N ALA A 164 8.13 -14.70 10.77
CA ALA A 164 9.25 -14.23 11.57
C ALA A 164 8.88 -14.22 13.07
N GLU A 165 7.70 -13.73 13.43
CA GLU A 165 7.26 -13.68 14.83
C GLU A 165 6.96 -15.07 15.39
N MET A 166 6.44 -16.01 14.58
CA MET A 166 6.35 -17.41 14.98
C MET A 166 7.72 -18.00 15.33
N LYS A 167 8.73 -17.76 14.48
CA LYS A 167 10.10 -18.22 14.71
C LYS A 167 10.73 -17.55 15.95
N MET A 168 10.54 -16.24 16.13
CA MET A 168 10.99 -15.52 17.34
C MET A 168 10.34 -16.06 18.61
N ALA A 169 9.09 -16.52 18.53
CA ALA A 169 8.39 -17.19 19.63
C ALA A 169 8.81 -18.66 19.83
N GLY A 170 9.73 -19.16 19.01
CA GLY A 170 10.24 -20.54 19.11
C GLY A 170 9.27 -21.58 18.56
N ILE A 171 8.32 -21.19 17.72
CA ILE A 171 7.35 -22.09 17.11
C ILE A 171 8.01 -22.76 15.89
N ASP A 172 7.92 -24.09 15.85
CA ASP A 172 8.39 -24.87 14.71
C ASP A 172 7.47 -24.67 13.50
N THR A 173 7.89 -23.77 12.61
CA THR A 173 7.16 -23.43 11.38
C THR A 173 7.17 -24.57 10.36
N ASP A 174 8.11 -25.51 10.43
CA ASP A 174 8.17 -26.69 9.58
C ASP A 174 7.09 -27.73 9.95
N SER A 175 6.55 -27.65 11.15
CA SER A 175 5.40 -28.45 11.57
C SER A 175 4.10 -28.05 10.87
N CYS A 176 4.03 -26.82 10.31
CA CYS A 176 2.83 -26.28 9.66
C CYS A 176 2.70 -26.76 8.21
N THR A 177 1.48 -26.88 7.73
CA THR A 177 1.18 -27.07 6.30
C THR A 177 0.87 -25.72 5.66
N TRP A 178 1.69 -25.31 4.71
CA TRP A 178 1.59 -24.01 4.04
C TRP A 178 0.80 -24.11 2.73
N VAL A 179 -0.25 -23.28 2.56
CA VAL A 179 -1.08 -23.22 1.35
C VAL A 179 -1.00 -21.83 0.76
N ASN A 180 -0.41 -21.69 -0.42
CA ASN A 180 -0.33 -20.40 -1.10
C ASN A 180 -1.69 -20.05 -1.73
N ILE A 181 -2.32 -18.99 -1.23
CA ILE A 181 -3.58 -18.43 -1.75
C ILE A 181 -3.39 -16.92 -1.88
N THR A 182 -3.10 -16.46 -3.09
CA THR A 182 -2.73 -15.05 -3.36
C THR A 182 -3.89 -14.05 -3.28
N SER A 183 -5.14 -14.53 -3.25
CA SER A 183 -6.34 -13.68 -3.11
C SER A 183 -6.82 -13.69 -1.67
N ILE A 184 -6.88 -12.53 -1.03
CA ILE A 184 -7.36 -12.39 0.37
C ILE A 184 -8.79 -12.91 0.53
N PRO A 185 -9.78 -12.55 -0.31
CA PRO A 185 -11.13 -13.12 -0.22
C PRO A 185 -11.13 -14.66 -0.30
N SER A 186 -10.28 -15.23 -1.17
CA SER A 186 -10.16 -16.69 -1.30
C SER A 186 -9.51 -17.34 -0.08
N ALA A 187 -8.51 -16.70 0.53
CA ALA A 187 -7.87 -17.17 1.76
C ALA A 187 -8.86 -17.14 2.94
N ILE A 188 -9.62 -16.07 3.08
CA ILE A 188 -10.69 -15.94 4.08
C ILE A 188 -11.76 -17.03 3.87
N LEU A 189 -12.19 -17.24 2.63
CA LEU A 189 -13.19 -18.26 2.29
C LEU A 189 -12.67 -19.68 2.61
N ALA A 190 -11.38 -19.95 2.39
CA ALA A 190 -10.75 -21.22 2.73
C ALA A 190 -10.78 -21.49 4.25
N VAL A 191 -10.60 -20.45 5.09
CA VAL A 191 -10.77 -20.57 6.56
C VAL A 191 -12.21 -20.86 6.92
N ILE A 192 -13.17 -20.11 6.38
CA ILE A 192 -14.61 -20.29 6.64
C ILE A 192 -15.04 -21.73 6.31
N ASN A 193 -14.59 -22.26 5.17
CA ASN A 193 -14.90 -23.60 4.69
C ASN A 193 -14.09 -24.72 5.39
N GLY A 194 -13.17 -24.38 6.30
CA GLY A 194 -12.33 -25.36 7.00
C GLY A 194 -11.31 -26.07 6.09
N GLN A 195 -10.96 -25.48 4.95
CA GLN A 195 -9.92 -25.98 4.06
C GLN A 195 -8.52 -25.69 4.60
N VAL A 196 -8.39 -24.61 5.37
CA VAL A 196 -7.22 -24.25 6.16
C VAL A 196 -7.68 -23.86 7.57
N ASP A 197 -6.79 -23.96 8.56
CA ASP A 197 -7.06 -23.60 9.95
C ASP A 197 -6.96 -22.08 10.19
N ALA A 198 -6.05 -21.42 9.47
CA ALA A 198 -5.78 -19.98 9.58
C ALA A 198 -5.39 -19.37 8.24
N CYS A 199 -5.51 -18.05 8.12
CA CYS A 199 -4.87 -17.31 7.06
C CYS A 199 -4.18 -16.05 7.61
N PHE A 200 -3.10 -15.64 6.94
CA PHE A 200 -2.39 -14.40 7.22
C PHE A 200 -2.82 -13.31 6.25
N VAL A 201 -3.26 -12.19 6.79
CA VAL A 201 -3.76 -11.03 6.05
C VAL A 201 -3.26 -9.73 6.71
N PHE A 202 -3.73 -8.58 6.26
CA PHE A 202 -3.49 -7.30 6.92
C PHE A 202 -4.64 -6.97 7.89
N GLU A 203 -4.37 -6.16 8.90
CA GLU A 203 -5.32 -5.63 9.86
C GLU A 203 -6.49 -4.93 9.18
N GLY A 204 -7.71 -5.30 9.55
CA GLY A 204 -8.92 -4.78 8.93
C GLY A 204 -9.33 -5.50 7.64
N ALA A 205 -8.71 -6.62 7.28
CA ALA A 205 -9.08 -7.38 6.09
C ALA A 205 -10.56 -7.81 6.10
N ARG A 206 -11.13 -8.12 7.28
CA ARG A 206 -12.57 -8.44 7.43
C ARG A 206 -13.45 -7.25 7.03
N PHE A 207 -13.05 -6.02 7.35
CA PHE A 207 -13.76 -4.81 6.93
C PHE A 207 -13.67 -4.62 5.42
N VAL A 208 -12.46 -4.59 4.88
CA VAL A 208 -12.19 -4.30 3.46
C VAL A 208 -12.88 -5.29 2.54
N PHE A 209 -12.87 -6.58 2.89
CA PHE A 209 -13.41 -7.64 2.04
C PHE A 209 -14.80 -8.15 2.47
N SER A 210 -15.49 -7.42 3.36
CA SER A 210 -16.82 -7.79 3.85
C SER A 210 -17.86 -8.03 2.74
N SER A 211 -17.77 -7.31 1.63
CA SER A 211 -18.67 -7.46 0.48
C SER A 211 -18.13 -8.40 -0.62
N ALA A 212 -16.88 -8.84 -0.53
CA ALA A 212 -16.21 -9.64 -1.56
C ALA A 212 -16.15 -11.14 -1.22
N VAL A 213 -16.32 -11.52 0.06
CA VAL A 213 -16.37 -12.92 0.49
C VAL A 213 -17.83 -13.37 0.49
N LEU A 214 -18.20 -14.15 -0.54
CA LEU A 214 -19.60 -14.49 -0.83
C LEU A 214 -19.90 -15.97 -0.54
N ASP A 215 -21.13 -16.25 -0.13
CA ASP A 215 -21.67 -17.60 -0.04
C ASP A 215 -22.01 -18.20 -1.43
N GLU A 216 -22.48 -19.43 -1.47
CA GLU A 216 -22.86 -20.12 -2.72
C GLU A 216 -24.04 -19.46 -3.47
N ASN A 217 -24.80 -18.58 -2.81
CA ASN A 217 -25.92 -17.83 -3.37
C ASN A 217 -25.50 -16.43 -3.80
N GLY A 218 -24.23 -16.04 -3.61
CA GLY A 218 -23.69 -14.72 -3.91
C GLY A 218 -23.99 -13.65 -2.87
N ASN A 219 -24.35 -14.02 -1.62
CA ASN A 219 -24.53 -13.09 -0.53
C ASN A 219 -23.23 -12.96 0.29
N PRO A 220 -22.89 -11.75 0.77
CA PRO A 220 -21.76 -11.56 1.66
C PRO A 220 -21.91 -12.37 2.96
N TYR A 221 -20.82 -13.03 3.38
CA TYR A 221 -20.75 -13.63 4.71
C TYR A 221 -20.63 -12.55 5.80
N ASP A 222 -21.17 -12.81 6.96
CA ASP A 222 -20.87 -12.04 8.18
C ASP A 222 -19.50 -12.49 8.73
N LEU A 223 -18.43 -11.83 8.25
CA LEU A 223 -17.08 -12.21 8.59
C LEU A 223 -16.76 -12.03 10.08
N TYR A 224 -17.41 -11.08 10.76
CA TYR A 224 -17.18 -10.84 12.20
C TYR A 224 -17.78 -11.92 13.09
N SER A 225 -18.87 -12.58 12.65
CA SER A 225 -19.46 -13.70 13.38
C SER A 225 -18.75 -15.03 13.11
N LEU A 226 -18.15 -15.19 11.91
CA LEU A 226 -17.56 -16.46 11.47
C LEU A 226 -16.07 -16.56 11.81
N LEU A 227 -15.38 -15.43 11.93
CA LEU A 227 -13.93 -15.35 12.11
C LEU A 227 -13.57 -14.57 13.38
N SER A 228 -12.46 -14.95 13.97
CA SER A 228 -11.80 -14.19 15.02
C SER A 228 -10.34 -13.90 14.65
N VAL A 229 -9.80 -12.80 15.19
CA VAL A 229 -8.38 -12.47 15.13
C VAL A 229 -7.69 -13.28 16.23
N ALA A 230 -6.87 -14.24 15.83
CA ALA A 230 -6.07 -15.02 16.78
C ALA A 230 -4.86 -14.23 17.26
N LYS A 231 -4.30 -13.37 16.40
CA LYS A 231 -3.12 -12.54 16.71
C LYS A 231 -3.04 -11.37 15.71
N LEU A 232 -2.68 -10.18 16.21
CA LEU A 232 -2.05 -9.11 15.44
C LEU A 232 -0.54 -9.20 15.62
N SER A 233 0.25 -8.84 14.60
CA SER A 233 1.71 -8.81 14.74
C SER A 233 2.15 -7.85 15.85
N ASP A 234 3.26 -8.18 16.53
CA ASP A 234 3.87 -7.28 17.51
C ASP A 234 4.59 -6.12 16.79
N GLY A 235 5.26 -6.43 15.67
CA GLY A 235 5.90 -5.43 14.82
C GLY A 235 4.90 -4.63 13.99
N ASP A 236 5.21 -3.34 13.80
CA ASP A 236 4.50 -2.45 12.88
C ASP A 236 5.05 -2.63 11.47
N ILE A 237 4.16 -2.78 10.50
CA ILE A 237 4.49 -2.86 9.08
C ILE A 237 4.37 -1.44 8.52
N PRO A 238 5.43 -0.79 8.02
CA PRO A 238 5.29 0.50 7.36
C PRO A 238 4.39 0.38 6.15
N ASN A 239 3.68 1.47 5.83
CA ASN A 239 2.84 1.51 4.64
C ASN A 239 3.68 1.55 3.35
N ASP A 240 3.00 1.55 2.21
CA ASP A 240 3.63 1.56 0.88
C ASP A 240 4.56 2.76 0.70
N ALA A 241 5.69 2.52 0.05
CA ALA A 241 6.63 3.54 -0.33
C ALA A 241 6.26 4.12 -1.71
N ILE A 242 6.26 5.45 -1.82
CA ILE A 242 6.41 6.13 -3.10
C ILE A 242 7.91 6.26 -3.32
N ALA A 243 8.45 5.41 -4.17
CA ALA A 243 9.88 5.31 -4.41
C ALA A 243 10.25 5.74 -5.83
N VAL A 244 11.32 6.52 -5.95
CA VAL A 244 11.88 6.91 -7.24
C VAL A 244 13.06 6.02 -7.59
N ASN A 245 13.25 5.78 -8.88
CA ASN A 245 14.47 5.14 -9.39
C ASN A 245 15.68 6.01 -9.05
N THR A 246 16.76 5.40 -8.55
CA THR A 246 17.98 6.11 -8.16
C THR A 246 18.69 6.82 -9.33
N ARG A 247 18.24 6.60 -10.57
CA ARG A 247 18.73 7.32 -11.77
C ARG A 247 18.05 8.67 -11.99
N LEU A 248 16.89 8.93 -11.36
CA LEU A 248 16.25 10.23 -11.43
C LEU A 248 17.12 11.27 -10.72
N SER A 249 17.17 12.48 -11.26
CA SER A 249 17.82 13.61 -10.59
C SER A 249 17.06 13.99 -9.31
N ASP A 250 17.77 14.64 -8.39
CA ASP A 250 17.12 15.17 -7.18
C ASP A 250 16.00 16.17 -7.52
N ASN A 251 16.13 16.92 -8.63
CA ASN A 251 15.12 17.84 -9.11
C ASN A 251 13.86 17.10 -9.56
N ASP A 252 14.00 16.03 -10.36
CA ASP A 252 12.88 15.21 -10.80
C ASP A 252 12.22 14.50 -9.63
N ALA A 253 13.01 13.94 -8.70
CA ALA A 253 12.50 13.30 -7.49
C ALA A 253 11.69 14.28 -6.62
N GLN A 254 12.17 15.53 -6.47
CA GLN A 254 11.45 16.57 -5.73
C GLN A 254 10.14 16.95 -6.44
N SER A 255 10.14 17.07 -7.77
CA SER A 255 8.94 17.37 -8.55
C SER A 255 7.89 16.26 -8.43
N VAL A 256 8.31 14.99 -8.46
CA VAL A 256 7.44 13.84 -8.21
C VAL A 256 6.83 13.92 -6.80
N LYS A 257 7.66 14.17 -5.79
CA LYS A 257 7.23 14.30 -4.39
C LYS A 257 6.15 15.37 -4.23
N GLU A 258 6.38 16.56 -4.78
CA GLU A 258 5.42 17.66 -4.72
C GLU A 258 4.11 17.35 -5.42
N ALA A 259 4.15 16.62 -6.54
CA ALA A 259 2.96 16.19 -7.26
C ALA A 259 2.11 15.22 -6.44
N PHE A 260 2.71 14.24 -5.75
CA PHE A 260 2.00 13.33 -4.85
C PHE A 260 1.43 14.06 -3.62
N LEU A 261 2.21 14.94 -2.97
CA LEU A 261 1.71 15.75 -1.85
C LEU A 261 0.53 16.64 -2.28
N LYS A 262 0.59 17.19 -3.48
CA LYS A 262 -0.51 17.97 -4.05
C LYS A 262 -1.74 17.11 -4.31
N MET A 263 -1.56 15.88 -4.81
CA MET A 263 -2.64 14.92 -5.01
C MET A 263 -3.39 14.63 -3.70
N ALA A 264 -2.69 14.48 -2.59
CA ALA A 264 -3.29 14.27 -1.27
C ALA A 264 -4.02 15.51 -0.71
N SER A 265 -3.96 16.66 -1.38
CA SER A 265 -4.55 17.92 -0.94
C SER A 265 -5.76 18.38 -1.75
N ASP A 266 -6.19 17.64 -2.77
CA ASP A 266 -7.37 18.00 -3.55
C ASP A 266 -8.35 16.81 -3.72
N GLU A 267 -9.62 17.14 -3.97
CA GLU A 267 -10.73 16.17 -4.00
C GLU A 267 -10.53 15.07 -5.05
N LYS A 268 -10.10 15.43 -6.27
CA LYS A 268 -9.87 14.44 -7.33
C LYS A 268 -8.67 13.56 -7.04
N GLY A 269 -7.63 14.13 -6.46
CA GLY A 269 -6.46 13.38 -6.02
C GLY A 269 -6.81 12.38 -4.92
N LEU A 270 -7.60 12.78 -3.92
CA LEU A 270 -8.09 11.91 -2.86
C LEU A 270 -8.96 10.77 -3.40
N GLU A 271 -9.81 11.03 -4.41
CA GLU A 271 -10.59 9.98 -5.08
C GLU A 271 -9.69 8.93 -5.74
N ILE A 272 -8.67 9.38 -6.50
CA ILE A 272 -7.74 8.48 -7.19
C ILE A 272 -6.95 7.63 -6.20
N MET A 273 -6.35 8.24 -5.17
CA MET A 273 -5.53 7.52 -4.20
C MET A 273 -6.37 6.63 -3.28
N GLY A 274 -7.65 6.97 -3.06
CA GLY A 274 -8.60 6.15 -2.31
C GLY A 274 -8.87 4.79 -2.98
N ALA A 275 -8.71 4.67 -4.31
CA ALA A 275 -8.79 3.39 -5.01
C ALA A 275 -7.68 2.40 -4.60
N TRP A 276 -6.59 2.89 -4.00
CA TRP A 276 -5.50 2.11 -3.42
C TRP A 276 -5.56 2.06 -1.89
N ASN A 277 -6.64 2.53 -1.31
CA ASN A 277 -6.84 2.66 0.13
C ASN A 277 -5.88 3.66 0.81
N HIS A 278 -5.20 4.52 0.04
CA HIS A 278 -4.35 5.57 0.59
C HIS A 278 -5.19 6.75 1.10
N SER A 279 -4.87 7.27 2.28
CA SER A 279 -5.51 8.45 2.88
C SER A 279 -4.63 9.70 2.81
N GLY A 280 -3.35 9.58 2.50
CA GLY A 280 -2.39 10.68 2.41
C GLY A 280 -0.98 10.21 2.16
N TYR A 281 -0.04 11.16 2.22
CA TYR A 281 1.40 10.91 2.10
C TYR A 281 2.16 11.70 3.16
N ILE A 282 3.19 11.09 3.73
CA ILE A 282 4.14 11.70 4.68
C ILE A 282 5.56 11.51 4.15
N GLU A 283 6.52 12.25 4.71
CA GLU A 283 7.94 12.04 4.42
C GLU A 283 8.34 10.59 4.72
N ALA A 284 9.04 9.95 3.78
CA ALA A 284 9.55 8.61 4.02
C ALA A 284 10.65 8.65 5.09
N ASN A 285 10.57 7.73 6.04
CA ASN A 285 11.63 7.47 7.01
C ASN A 285 12.30 6.14 6.67
N GLU A 286 13.53 6.19 6.19
CA GLU A 286 14.28 4.99 5.78
C GLU A 286 14.44 3.96 6.91
N ALA A 287 14.49 4.42 8.17
CA ALA A 287 14.62 3.53 9.33
C ALA A 287 13.41 2.59 9.51
N ASP A 288 12.23 2.98 9.05
CA ASP A 288 11.03 2.14 9.14
C ASP A 288 11.17 0.88 8.26
N TYR A 289 11.95 0.97 7.18
CA TYR A 289 12.20 -0.14 6.26
C TYR A 289 13.40 -1.01 6.67
N ASP A 290 14.24 -0.59 7.62
CA ASP A 290 15.33 -1.42 8.16
C ASP A 290 14.78 -2.60 8.96
N THR A 291 13.67 -2.40 9.69
CA THR A 291 12.98 -3.44 10.43
C THR A 291 12.46 -4.55 9.51
N ILE A 292 11.95 -4.19 8.34
CA ILE A 292 11.45 -5.17 7.36
C ILE A 292 12.56 -6.12 6.89
N ALA A 293 13.78 -5.60 6.65
CA ALA A 293 14.90 -6.43 6.21
C ALA A 293 15.21 -7.52 7.25
N GLN A 294 15.17 -7.18 8.55
CA GLN A 294 15.36 -8.16 9.64
C GLN A 294 14.23 -9.22 9.65
N TYR A 295 12.98 -8.81 9.45
CA TYR A 295 11.86 -9.75 9.39
C TYR A 295 11.94 -10.66 8.17
N ILE A 296 12.41 -10.15 7.01
CA ILE A 296 12.64 -10.96 5.81
C ILE A 296 13.70 -12.04 6.08
N GLU A 297 14.83 -11.66 6.67
CA GLU A 297 15.91 -12.60 7.04
C GLU A 297 15.36 -13.72 7.94
N LEU A 298 14.68 -13.35 9.04
CA LEU A 298 14.07 -14.31 9.96
C LEU A 298 13.03 -15.22 9.30
N ALA A 299 12.21 -14.69 8.41
CA ALA A 299 11.18 -15.48 7.75
C ALA A 299 11.75 -16.47 6.72
N THR A 300 12.96 -16.22 6.19
CA THR A 300 13.61 -17.04 5.14
C THR A 300 14.62 -18.03 5.65
N GLU A 301 15.16 -17.88 6.87
CA GLU A 301 15.99 -18.86 7.58
C GLU A 301 15.23 -20.17 7.89
#